data_0b4ebe1c5b5ac46465dcfc71ce13002a
#
_entry.id   0b4ebe1c5b5ac46465dcfc71ce13002a
#
_cell.length_a   1.000
_cell.length_b   1.000
_cell.length_c   1.000
_cell.angle_alpha   90.00
_cell.angle_beta   90.00
_cell.angle_gamma   90.00
#
_symmetry.space_group_name_H-M   'P 1'
#
loop_
_entity.id
_entity.type
_entity.pdbx_description
1 polymer ?
#
loop_
_entity_poly.entity_id
_entity_poly.type
_entity_poly.pdbx_seq_one_letter_code
_entity_poly.pdbx_strand_id
1 'polypeptide(L)'
;MAVGKEQTMEKTTGRPQPFGAAVEQDRINFSVQVPRGKECALLLYRKGKTRPEARFEMPEEEGVGEVRFLAVQGIDAEKYEYNFEINGEVTIDPYVRELTGKKVFGQERDLAAHEIRGKFVSREYDWGDDSRLHLRWDEVVAYSLHVRGFTKHSSSKVRHKGTYQGVAEKLPYLKELGINQIQCMPVYEFEDCKKGKINYWGYGPAYYFAPKEAYAAGDSAVKELKDMVRACHREGIEVVLEMPFTEWIPVQTVLECLRFYMLEYHVDGFVVNPYTVPWEILCADPFLKEIKLMRKDDAFQNVMRRFLKGDENMVNDVMWALYRNSAVDGKFNYITAQTGFTLWDLVSYDSKHNEANGENNTDGPDYNYSWNCGAEGPSRKRAVMALRKNQVVNAFFLLLTAQGTPCILAGDEFYNTQKGNNNVYCQDNETGWVDWSRLKTDPSLFEFVKGLIALRKSHPCLHREEELKGLDRTACGVPDVSYHGESAWQVKNDVSSRQLGVLYSGTGAGDQECFIAYNMHWIPHTFALPSPGKDRGWKLAADTQRGILSEPAALEDQKAIELKERSIVFLTGTETEKKPDKGKGRKKP
;
A
#
# COMPACT_ATOMS: atom_id res chain seq x y z
N MET A 1 20.51 -5.65 52.75
CA MET A 1 19.26 -5.29 52.02
C MET A 1 19.10 -3.78 52.18
N ALA A 2 19.42 -3.05 51.12
CA ALA A 2 19.18 -1.62 51.09
C ALA A 2 17.70 -1.43 50.76
N VAL A 3 16.93 -0.96 51.71
CA VAL A 3 15.56 -0.46 51.50
C VAL A 3 15.71 0.73 50.59
N GLY A 4 15.37 0.59 49.31
CA GLY A 4 15.32 1.71 48.36
C GLY A 4 14.34 2.74 48.91
N LYS A 5 14.83 3.94 49.20
CA LYS A 5 13.96 5.09 49.50
C LYS A 5 12.99 5.23 48.32
N GLU A 6 11.70 5.10 48.55
CA GLU A 6 10.68 5.54 47.58
C GLU A 6 11.01 7.00 47.25
N GLN A 7 11.34 7.27 46.01
CA GLN A 7 11.60 8.63 45.54
C GLN A 7 10.25 9.38 45.57
N THR A 8 10.19 10.44 46.35
CA THR A 8 8.99 11.29 46.44
C THR A 8 8.83 12.02 45.11
N MET A 9 7.67 11.88 44.46
CA MET A 9 7.35 12.65 43.27
C MET A 9 7.16 14.12 43.61
N GLU A 10 7.85 14.99 42.88
CA GLU A 10 7.81 16.42 43.14
C GLU A 10 7.50 17.21 41.87
N LYS A 11 6.44 18.05 41.93
CA LYS A 11 6.09 19.00 40.85
C LYS A 11 7.17 20.06 40.71
N THR A 12 7.62 20.29 39.49
CA THR A 12 8.55 21.37 39.16
C THR A 12 8.08 22.15 37.94
N THR A 13 8.73 23.26 37.63
CA THR A 13 8.41 24.07 36.45
C THR A 13 8.69 23.27 35.19
N GLY A 14 7.69 23.08 34.33
CA GLY A 14 7.80 22.47 33.02
C GLY A 14 8.04 23.47 31.91
N ARG A 15 7.89 23.01 30.69
CA ARG A 15 7.96 23.80 29.45
C ARG A 15 6.79 23.46 28.52
N PRO A 16 6.32 24.43 27.70
CA PRO A 16 5.15 24.25 26.85
C PRO A 16 5.36 23.31 25.66
N GLN A 17 6.61 22.95 25.36
CA GLN A 17 6.96 22.03 24.26
C GLN A 17 8.07 21.06 24.69
N PRO A 18 8.08 19.85 24.07
CA PRO A 18 7.08 19.32 23.13
C PRO A 18 5.76 19.00 23.82
N PHE A 19 4.67 18.89 23.04
CA PHE A 19 3.42 18.36 23.55
C PHE A 19 3.55 16.89 23.96
N GLY A 20 2.68 16.45 24.88
CA GLY A 20 2.67 15.13 25.48
C GLY A 20 3.65 14.97 26.63
N ALA A 21 3.98 13.72 26.95
CA ALA A 21 4.96 13.38 27.98
C ALA A 21 6.36 13.24 27.35
N ALA A 22 7.29 14.08 27.79
CA ALA A 22 8.68 14.02 27.34
C ALA A 22 9.60 13.59 28.50
N VAL A 23 10.18 12.39 28.36
CA VAL A 23 11.15 11.85 29.33
C VAL A 23 12.47 12.60 29.19
N GLU A 24 12.95 13.20 30.27
CA GLU A 24 14.23 13.90 30.42
C GLU A 24 15.10 13.12 31.44
N GLN A 25 16.34 13.53 31.62
CA GLN A 25 17.29 12.77 32.47
C GLN A 25 16.81 12.55 33.91
N ASP A 26 16.21 13.56 34.53
CA ASP A 26 15.84 13.57 35.95
C ASP A 26 14.35 13.82 36.20
N ARG A 27 13.59 14.08 35.14
CA ARG A 27 12.18 14.43 35.22
C ARG A 27 11.41 14.06 33.94
N ILE A 28 10.08 14.10 34.03
CA ILE A 28 9.21 14.00 32.86
C ILE A 28 8.44 15.31 32.72
N ASN A 29 8.56 15.93 31.54
CA ASN A 29 7.78 17.12 31.18
C ASN A 29 6.46 16.71 30.55
N PHE A 30 5.37 17.34 30.99
CA PHE A 30 4.02 17.13 30.47
C PHE A 30 3.50 18.44 29.91
N SER A 31 2.94 18.38 28.69
CA SER A 31 2.34 19.53 28.03
C SER A 31 1.10 19.10 27.27
N VAL A 32 -0.02 19.80 27.45
CA VAL A 32 -1.31 19.48 26.84
C VAL A 32 -2.08 20.75 26.48
N GLN A 33 -2.81 20.71 25.38
CA GLN A 33 -3.74 21.79 25.03
C GLN A 33 -5.05 21.63 25.80
N VAL A 34 -5.46 22.69 26.47
CA VAL A 34 -6.69 22.76 27.28
C VAL A 34 -7.43 24.05 26.95
N PRO A 35 -8.69 24.01 26.55
CA PRO A 35 -9.48 25.24 26.32
C PRO A 35 -9.49 26.15 27.54
N ARG A 36 -9.54 27.45 27.32
CA ARG A 36 -9.57 28.45 28.40
C ARG A 36 -10.73 28.22 29.38
N GLY A 37 -10.48 28.47 30.67
CA GLY A 37 -11.47 28.31 31.74
C GLY A 37 -11.79 26.86 32.09
N LYS A 38 -11.06 25.87 31.54
CA LYS A 38 -11.17 24.47 31.94
C LYS A 38 -10.09 24.12 32.97
N GLU A 39 -10.47 23.38 34.00
CA GLU A 39 -9.53 22.80 34.95
C GLU A 39 -8.72 21.69 34.28
N CYS A 40 -7.47 21.53 34.67
CA CYS A 40 -6.60 20.45 34.18
C CYS A 40 -5.73 19.91 35.31
N ALA A 41 -5.59 18.59 35.35
CA ALA A 41 -4.66 17.92 36.24
C ALA A 41 -3.96 16.75 35.51
N LEU A 42 -2.73 16.47 35.89
CA LEU A 42 -2.00 15.25 35.54
C LEU A 42 -2.34 14.16 36.55
N LEU A 43 -2.71 12.98 36.07
CA LEU A 43 -2.94 11.77 36.85
C LEU A 43 -1.81 10.78 36.60
N LEU A 44 -1.15 10.32 37.64
CA LEU A 44 -0.11 9.29 37.57
C LEU A 44 -0.60 7.99 38.22
N TYR A 45 -0.42 6.90 37.54
CA TYR A 45 -0.84 5.57 37.96
C TYR A 45 0.36 4.64 38.11
N ARG A 46 0.43 3.92 39.20
CA ARG A 46 1.35 2.78 39.28
C ARG A 46 0.83 1.64 38.41
N LYS A 47 1.68 1.04 37.59
CA LYS A 47 1.29 -0.08 36.71
C LYS A 47 0.52 -1.16 37.47
N GLY A 48 -0.59 -1.60 36.90
CA GLY A 48 -1.49 -2.60 37.51
C GLY A 48 -2.46 -2.06 38.58
N LYS A 49 -2.47 -0.74 38.86
CA LYS A 49 -3.44 -0.12 39.73
C LYS A 49 -4.50 0.63 38.92
N THR A 50 -5.75 0.63 39.39
CA THR A 50 -6.88 1.26 38.71
C THR A 50 -7.11 2.72 39.16
N ARG A 51 -6.54 3.13 40.30
CA ARG A 51 -6.68 4.50 40.83
C ARG A 51 -5.35 5.24 40.66
N PRO A 52 -5.40 6.56 40.39
CA PRO A 52 -4.20 7.39 40.39
C PRO A 52 -3.54 7.39 41.77
N GLU A 53 -2.23 7.27 41.80
CA GLU A 53 -1.41 7.36 43.02
C GLU A 53 -1.03 8.81 43.31
N ALA A 54 -0.89 9.63 42.26
CA ALA A 54 -0.64 11.07 42.38
C ALA A 54 -1.49 11.86 41.39
N ARG A 55 -1.85 13.08 41.80
CA ARG A 55 -2.59 14.06 41.01
C ARG A 55 -1.93 15.42 41.16
N PHE A 56 -1.54 16.04 40.05
CA PHE A 56 -0.88 17.34 40.00
C PHE A 56 -1.73 18.33 39.24
N GLU A 57 -2.12 19.42 39.89
CA GLU A 57 -2.84 20.51 39.23
C GLU A 57 -1.98 21.23 38.21
N MET A 58 -2.61 21.59 37.08
CA MET A 58 -2.02 22.33 35.98
C MET A 58 -2.83 23.63 35.76
N PRO A 59 -2.66 24.64 36.64
CA PRO A 59 -3.49 25.84 36.63
C PRO A 59 -3.29 26.70 35.39
N GLU A 60 -4.30 27.49 35.05
CA GLU A 60 -4.27 28.32 33.83
C GLU A 60 -3.19 29.40 33.88
N GLU A 61 -2.95 29.93 35.06
CA GLU A 61 -1.99 31.01 35.32
C GLU A 61 -0.54 30.59 35.11
N GLU A 62 -0.25 29.29 35.24
CA GLU A 62 1.06 28.70 34.99
C GLU A 62 1.25 28.28 33.49
N GLY A 63 0.22 28.45 32.66
CA GLY A 63 0.21 28.09 31.24
C GLY A 63 0.59 29.23 30.30
N VAL A 64 0.61 28.91 28.99
CA VAL A 64 0.80 29.88 27.91
C VAL A 64 -0.32 29.68 26.86
N GLY A 65 -1.21 30.67 26.76
CA GLY A 65 -2.37 30.55 25.88
C GLY A 65 -3.32 29.44 26.35
N GLU A 66 -3.54 28.45 25.52
CA GLU A 66 -4.31 27.23 25.85
C GLU A 66 -3.42 26.04 26.21
N VAL A 67 -2.13 26.25 26.46
CA VAL A 67 -1.19 25.16 26.75
C VAL A 67 -0.92 25.13 28.24
N ARG A 68 -1.24 23.99 28.87
CA ARG A 68 -0.92 23.69 30.27
C ARG A 68 0.31 22.80 30.30
N PHE A 69 1.24 23.05 31.21
CA PHE A 69 2.45 22.25 31.32
C PHE A 69 3.01 22.25 32.76
N LEU A 70 3.67 21.17 33.09
CA LEU A 70 4.47 21.02 34.32
C LEU A 70 5.54 19.95 34.09
N ALA A 71 6.51 19.85 34.98
CA ALA A 71 7.37 18.70 35.05
C ALA A 71 7.28 18.01 36.42
N VAL A 72 7.52 16.71 36.46
CA VAL A 72 7.56 15.93 37.70
C VAL A 72 8.88 15.19 37.79
N GLN A 73 9.60 15.37 38.89
CA GLN A 73 10.80 14.62 39.24
C GLN A 73 10.42 13.38 40.05
N GLY A 74 11.29 12.37 40.05
CA GLY A 74 11.14 11.16 40.83
C GLY A 74 10.16 10.12 40.28
N ILE A 75 9.70 10.29 39.01
CA ILE A 75 8.89 9.28 38.32
C ILE A 75 9.81 8.19 37.78
N ASP A 76 9.56 6.95 38.13
CA ASP A 76 10.13 5.79 37.46
C ASP A 76 9.25 5.45 36.25
N ALA A 77 9.71 5.83 35.05
CA ALA A 77 8.98 5.64 33.79
C ALA A 77 8.58 4.16 33.53
N GLU A 78 9.34 3.21 34.09
CA GLU A 78 9.04 1.78 33.94
C GLU A 78 7.89 1.31 34.85
N LYS A 79 7.58 2.08 35.91
CA LYS A 79 6.58 1.68 36.91
C LYS A 79 5.29 2.48 36.85
N TYR A 80 5.28 3.60 36.12
CA TYR A 80 4.15 4.49 36.09
C TYR A 80 3.56 4.63 34.68
N GLU A 81 2.31 5.07 34.65
CA GLU A 81 1.48 5.41 33.49
C GLU A 81 0.75 6.71 33.80
N TYR A 82 0.18 7.38 32.79
CA TYR A 82 -0.44 8.67 33.00
C TYR A 82 -1.70 8.88 32.14
N ASN A 83 -2.55 9.80 32.59
CA ASN A 83 -3.59 10.47 31.82
C ASN A 83 -3.68 11.93 32.26
N PHE A 84 -4.43 12.72 31.53
CA PHE A 84 -4.90 14.02 32.00
C PHE A 84 -6.34 13.89 32.51
N GLU A 85 -6.72 14.80 33.42
CA GLU A 85 -8.09 15.04 33.80
C GLU A 85 -8.42 16.47 33.39
N ILE A 86 -9.40 16.65 32.50
CA ILE A 86 -9.82 17.96 32.02
C ILE A 86 -11.27 18.17 32.43
N ASN A 87 -11.53 19.18 33.28
CA ASN A 87 -12.86 19.50 33.78
C ASN A 87 -13.57 18.30 34.46
N GLY A 88 -12.79 17.47 35.18
CA GLY A 88 -13.28 16.28 35.88
C GLY A 88 -13.42 15.03 35.01
N GLU A 89 -13.12 15.10 33.71
CA GLU A 89 -13.15 13.95 32.79
C GLU A 89 -11.75 13.44 32.49
N VAL A 90 -11.55 12.14 32.62
CA VAL A 90 -10.29 11.49 32.24
C VAL A 90 -10.09 11.58 30.74
N THR A 91 -8.93 12.06 30.31
CA THR A 91 -8.60 12.30 28.91
C THR A 91 -7.23 11.70 28.59
N ILE A 92 -7.15 10.96 27.48
CA ILE A 92 -5.88 10.48 26.95
C ILE A 92 -5.15 11.66 26.27
N ASP A 93 -3.86 11.73 26.46
CA ASP A 93 -3.00 12.69 25.79
C ASP A 93 -3.09 12.54 24.26
N PRO A 94 -3.47 13.56 23.49
CA PRO A 94 -3.49 13.51 22.03
C PRO A 94 -2.11 13.23 21.41
N TYR A 95 -1.02 13.53 22.12
CA TYR A 95 0.36 13.31 21.71
C TYR A 95 1.00 12.10 22.38
N VAL A 96 0.18 11.21 22.96
CA VAL A 96 0.67 9.97 23.56
C VAL A 96 1.43 9.13 22.53
N ARG A 97 2.54 8.54 22.95
CA ARG A 97 3.43 7.78 22.06
C ARG A 97 3.28 6.27 22.19
N GLU A 98 2.74 5.80 23.26
CA GLU A 98 2.35 4.40 23.49
C GLU A 98 1.22 4.34 24.50
N LEU A 99 0.26 3.46 24.26
CA LEU A 99 -0.87 3.24 25.16
C LEU A 99 -0.76 1.88 25.85
N THR A 100 -1.47 1.73 26.95
CA THR A 100 -1.81 0.45 27.58
C THR A 100 -3.31 0.32 27.75
N GLY A 101 -3.79 -0.93 27.79
CA GLY A 101 -5.21 -1.25 27.96
C GLY A 101 -5.93 -1.61 26.66
N LYS A 102 -5.29 -1.50 25.48
CA LYS A 102 -5.87 -1.80 24.17
C LYS A 102 -5.24 -3.01 23.48
N LYS A 103 -4.62 -3.90 24.26
CA LYS A 103 -3.92 -5.09 23.75
C LYS A 103 -4.82 -6.07 22.99
N VAL A 104 -6.08 -6.18 23.37
CA VAL A 104 -7.04 -7.09 22.73
C VAL A 104 -7.87 -6.31 21.72
N PHE A 105 -7.65 -6.60 20.43
CA PHE A 105 -8.38 -5.98 19.33
C PHE A 105 -9.88 -6.30 19.41
N GLY A 106 -10.71 -5.31 19.18
CA GLY A 106 -12.17 -5.45 19.19
C GLY A 106 -12.79 -5.54 20.59
N GLN A 107 -12.02 -5.24 21.64
CA GLN A 107 -12.55 -5.16 23.01
C GLN A 107 -12.82 -3.71 23.41
N GLU A 108 -14.08 -3.40 23.71
CA GLU A 108 -14.46 -2.10 24.24
C GLU A 108 -13.80 -1.85 25.60
N ARG A 109 -13.34 -0.63 25.84
CA ARG A 109 -12.67 -0.20 27.06
C ARG A 109 -13.28 1.10 27.59
N ASP A 110 -13.42 1.20 28.89
CA ASP A 110 -13.95 2.38 29.54
C ASP A 110 -12.80 3.32 29.97
N LEU A 111 -12.70 4.46 29.30
CA LEU A 111 -11.74 5.49 29.67
C LEU A 111 -12.07 6.11 31.03
N ALA A 112 -13.35 6.29 31.36
CA ALA A 112 -13.77 6.84 32.64
C ALA A 112 -13.45 5.90 33.82
N ALA A 113 -13.35 4.58 33.55
CA ALA A 113 -12.85 3.60 34.52
C ALA A 113 -11.33 3.53 34.59
N HIS A 114 -10.60 4.43 33.89
CA HIS A 114 -9.14 4.48 33.86
C HIS A 114 -8.49 3.20 33.26
N GLU A 115 -9.16 2.53 32.32
CA GLU A 115 -8.65 1.30 31.69
C GLU A 115 -7.60 1.56 30.62
N ILE A 116 -7.57 2.76 30.03
CA ILE A 116 -6.63 3.17 28.99
C ILE A 116 -5.72 4.26 29.52
N ARG A 117 -4.41 4.14 29.33
CA ARG A 117 -3.42 5.09 29.83
C ARG A 117 -2.25 5.27 28.88
N GLY A 118 -1.60 6.44 28.96
CA GLY A 118 -0.35 6.69 28.30
C GLY A 118 0.82 6.04 29.04
N LYS A 119 1.73 5.43 28.27
CA LYS A 119 3.03 4.96 28.76
C LYS A 119 4.11 6.01 28.47
N PHE A 120 5.17 5.96 29.25
CA PHE A 120 6.39 6.70 28.99
C PHE A 120 7.27 5.90 28.03
N VAL A 121 7.69 6.52 26.94
CA VAL A 121 8.50 5.88 25.91
C VAL A 121 9.91 6.45 25.96
N SER A 122 10.91 5.59 26.13
CA SER A 122 12.30 5.97 25.90
C SER A 122 12.53 6.21 24.41
N ARG A 123 13.28 7.25 24.09
CA ARG A 123 13.70 7.52 22.71
C ARG A 123 14.85 6.63 22.25
N GLU A 124 15.47 5.91 23.18
CA GLU A 124 16.58 5.03 22.88
C GLU A 124 16.07 3.78 22.18
N TYR A 125 16.41 3.63 20.92
CA TYR A 125 16.23 2.43 20.13
C TYR A 125 17.48 2.23 19.27
N ASP A 126 18.08 1.06 19.36
CA ASP A 126 19.25 0.72 18.56
C ASP A 126 18.83 0.36 17.12
N TRP A 127 18.94 1.33 16.23
CA TRP A 127 18.74 1.14 14.81
C TRP A 127 19.90 0.42 14.13
N GLY A 128 21.09 0.37 14.78
CA GLY A 128 22.32 -0.17 14.18
C GLY A 128 22.73 0.60 12.94
N ASP A 129 22.84 -0.09 11.81
CA ASP A 129 23.20 0.44 10.49
C ASP A 129 21.99 0.76 9.60
N ASP A 130 20.79 0.81 10.17
CA ASP A 130 19.57 1.07 9.43
C ASP A 130 19.53 2.46 8.80
N SER A 131 19.11 2.51 7.53
CA SER A 131 18.86 3.75 6.80
C SER A 131 17.71 3.56 5.82
N ARG A 132 17.02 4.64 5.48
CA ARG A 132 15.99 4.63 4.45
C ARG A 132 16.57 4.23 3.10
N LEU A 133 15.79 3.52 2.29
CA LEU A 133 16.27 2.89 1.06
C LEU A 133 16.33 3.86 -0.13
N HIS A 134 15.52 4.92 -0.14
CA HIS A 134 15.45 5.93 -1.21
C HIS A 134 15.32 5.33 -2.61
N LEU A 135 14.48 4.27 -2.77
CA LEU A 135 14.23 3.69 -4.09
C LEU A 135 13.63 4.74 -5.02
N ARG A 136 14.02 4.73 -6.30
CA ARG A 136 13.36 5.59 -7.28
C ARG A 136 11.92 5.12 -7.51
N TRP A 137 11.04 6.05 -7.88
CA TRP A 137 9.62 5.75 -8.10
C TRP A 137 9.37 4.67 -9.16
N ASP A 138 10.18 4.68 -10.22
CA ASP A 138 10.10 3.73 -11.32
C ASP A 138 10.58 2.31 -10.93
N GLU A 139 11.39 2.18 -9.89
CA GLU A 139 11.88 0.90 -9.37
C GLU A 139 10.89 0.24 -8.41
N VAL A 140 9.91 0.99 -7.89
CA VAL A 140 8.98 0.50 -6.88
C VAL A 140 7.93 -0.44 -7.47
N VAL A 141 7.77 -1.59 -6.84
CA VAL A 141 6.59 -2.47 -6.93
C VAL A 141 6.01 -2.57 -5.53
N ALA A 142 4.89 -1.88 -5.32
CA ALA A 142 4.26 -1.75 -4.02
C ALA A 142 3.26 -2.88 -3.72
N TYR A 143 3.05 -3.14 -2.44
CA TYR A 143 2.10 -4.13 -1.94
C TYR A 143 1.30 -3.55 -0.77
N SER A 144 -0.01 -3.38 -0.95
CA SER A 144 -0.89 -2.80 0.06
C SER A 144 -1.44 -3.88 0.98
N LEU A 145 -1.29 -3.70 2.29
CA LEU A 145 -1.71 -4.67 3.30
C LEU A 145 -2.28 -4.03 4.57
N HIS A 146 -3.14 -4.78 5.25
CA HIS A 146 -3.59 -4.49 6.61
C HIS A 146 -2.80 -5.35 7.59
N VAL A 147 -2.08 -4.76 8.53
CA VAL A 147 -1.15 -5.47 9.46
C VAL A 147 -1.81 -6.69 10.10
N ARG A 148 -3.03 -6.51 10.64
CA ARG A 148 -3.75 -7.61 11.28
C ARG A 148 -4.26 -8.61 10.26
N GLY A 149 -4.97 -8.16 9.23
CA GLY A 149 -5.62 -9.04 8.24
C GLY A 149 -4.64 -9.86 7.41
N PHE A 150 -3.46 -9.34 7.15
CA PHE A 150 -2.44 -10.00 6.35
C PHE A 150 -2.01 -11.36 6.91
N THR A 151 -1.93 -11.47 8.24
CA THR A 151 -1.43 -12.70 8.87
C THR A 151 -2.36 -13.34 9.90
N LYS A 152 -3.54 -12.73 10.19
CA LYS A 152 -4.43 -13.20 11.26
C LYS A 152 -5.04 -14.57 10.98
N HIS A 153 -5.38 -14.86 9.73
CA HIS A 153 -5.95 -16.14 9.34
C HIS A 153 -5.01 -17.32 9.69
N SER A 154 -5.59 -18.44 10.12
CA SER A 154 -4.81 -19.61 10.57
C SER A 154 -3.91 -20.22 9.49
N SER A 155 -4.29 -20.04 8.21
CA SER A 155 -3.53 -20.52 7.05
C SER A 155 -2.24 -19.75 6.79
N SER A 156 -2.03 -18.58 7.42
CA SER A 156 -0.80 -17.77 7.28
C SER A 156 0.46 -18.50 7.76
N LYS A 157 0.31 -19.42 8.73
CA LYS A 157 1.38 -20.24 9.31
C LYS A 157 2.48 -19.45 10.02
N VAL A 158 2.29 -18.14 10.25
CA VAL A 158 3.22 -17.37 11.07
C VAL A 158 2.98 -17.63 12.56
N ARG A 159 3.98 -17.37 13.37
CA ARG A 159 3.92 -17.52 14.83
C ARG A 159 3.10 -16.39 15.45
N HIS A 160 3.36 -15.14 15.04
CA HIS A 160 2.76 -13.93 15.63
C HIS A 160 1.66 -13.37 14.72
N LYS A 161 0.53 -14.08 14.65
CA LYS A 161 -0.58 -13.76 13.75
C LYS A 161 -1.23 -12.41 14.05
N GLY A 162 -1.39 -11.59 12.99
CA GLY A 162 -2.09 -10.30 13.08
C GLY A 162 -1.29 -9.21 13.77
N THR A 163 0.05 -9.31 13.77
CA THR A 163 0.95 -8.37 14.43
C THR A 163 2.05 -7.85 13.50
N TYR A 164 2.80 -6.82 13.93
CA TYR A 164 3.99 -6.32 13.24
C TYR A 164 5.02 -7.43 13.01
N GLN A 165 5.27 -8.27 14.02
CA GLN A 165 6.16 -9.44 13.88
C GLN A 165 5.63 -10.41 12.84
N GLY A 166 4.31 -10.63 12.78
CA GLY A 166 3.70 -11.48 11.76
C GLY A 166 3.92 -10.97 10.33
N VAL A 167 3.92 -9.65 10.12
CA VAL A 167 4.31 -9.05 8.84
C VAL A 167 5.77 -9.33 8.55
N ALA A 168 6.68 -9.12 9.52
CA ALA A 168 8.11 -9.41 9.37
C ALA A 168 8.38 -10.89 9.03
N GLU A 169 7.62 -11.84 9.60
CA GLU A 169 7.71 -13.26 9.24
C GLU A 169 7.33 -13.56 7.78
N LYS A 170 6.63 -12.64 7.09
CA LYS A 170 6.23 -12.75 5.68
C LYS A 170 7.17 -12.04 4.70
N LEU A 171 8.22 -11.37 5.16
CA LEU A 171 9.17 -10.70 4.28
C LEU A 171 9.82 -11.61 3.23
N PRO A 172 10.22 -12.87 3.55
CA PRO A 172 10.75 -13.78 2.53
C PRO A 172 9.76 -14.04 1.38
N TYR A 173 8.45 -14.14 1.67
CA TYR A 173 7.40 -14.27 0.66
C TYR A 173 7.29 -13.02 -0.22
N LEU A 174 7.27 -11.82 0.38
CA LEU A 174 7.19 -10.57 -0.34
C LEU A 174 8.41 -10.37 -1.26
N LYS A 175 9.59 -10.70 -0.76
CA LYS A 175 10.83 -10.67 -1.54
C LYS A 175 10.82 -11.66 -2.70
N GLU A 176 10.34 -12.89 -2.47
CA GLU A 176 10.18 -13.90 -3.51
C GLU A 176 9.23 -13.43 -4.62
N LEU A 177 8.12 -12.79 -4.26
CA LEU A 177 7.18 -12.19 -5.22
C LEU A 177 7.82 -11.06 -6.03
N GLY A 178 8.86 -10.41 -5.51
CA GLY A 178 9.55 -9.29 -6.14
C GLY A 178 9.10 -7.92 -5.64
N ILE A 179 8.37 -7.85 -4.52
CA ILE A 179 7.95 -6.62 -3.86
C ILE A 179 9.14 -5.92 -3.20
N ASN A 180 9.20 -4.61 -3.32
CA ASN A 180 10.21 -3.76 -2.68
C ASN A 180 9.63 -2.55 -1.93
N GLN A 181 8.30 -2.48 -1.78
CA GLN A 181 7.63 -1.50 -0.92
C GLN A 181 6.35 -2.12 -0.35
N ILE A 182 6.12 -2.00 0.97
CA ILE A 182 4.82 -2.28 1.58
C ILE A 182 4.10 -0.98 1.93
N GLN A 183 2.79 -0.93 1.65
CA GLN A 183 1.90 0.15 2.06
C GLN A 183 0.97 -0.39 3.15
N CYS A 184 1.23 0.00 4.39
CA CYS A 184 0.47 -0.45 5.54
C CYS A 184 -0.75 0.44 5.78
N MET A 185 -1.94 -0.15 5.86
CA MET A 185 -3.12 0.52 6.42
C MET A 185 -2.83 1.03 7.84
N PRO A 186 -3.69 1.87 8.45
CA PRO A 186 -3.41 2.54 9.71
C PRO A 186 -2.73 1.67 10.76
N VAL A 187 -1.55 2.12 11.20
CA VAL A 187 -0.73 1.46 12.23
C VAL A 187 -0.79 2.18 13.57
N TYR A 188 -1.40 3.37 13.61
CA TYR A 188 -1.58 4.15 14.83
C TYR A 188 -2.74 3.61 15.68
N GLU A 189 -2.84 4.07 16.94
CA GLU A 189 -3.90 3.65 17.84
C GLU A 189 -5.23 4.34 17.51
N PHE A 190 -6.26 3.56 17.29
CA PHE A 190 -7.63 4.00 17.00
C PHE A 190 -8.65 3.24 17.84
N GLU A 191 -9.87 3.77 17.90
CA GLU A 191 -10.99 3.07 18.55
C GLU A 191 -11.44 1.90 17.67
N ASP A 192 -11.07 0.68 18.06
CA ASP A 192 -11.34 -0.54 17.31
C ASP A 192 -12.66 -1.22 17.69
N CYS A 193 -13.28 -0.82 18.78
CA CYS A 193 -14.61 -1.26 19.18
C CYS A 193 -15.35 -0.14 19.94
N LYS A 194 -16.52 0.23 19.47
CA LYS A 194 -17.40 1.19 20.13
C LYS A 194 -18.85 0.71 20.06
N LYS A 195 -19.50 0.57 21.21
CA LYS A 195 -20.87 0.06 21.33
C LYS A 195 -21.07 -1.27 20.59
N GLY A 196 -20.11 -2.17 20.70
CA GLY A 196 -20.09 -3.48 20.05
C GLY A 196 -19.84 -3.47 18.54
N LYS A 197 -19.67 -2.30 17.91
CA LYS A 197 -19.29 -2.18 16.50
C LYS A 197 -17.78 -2.18 16.34
N ILE A 198 -17.27 -3.05 15.49
CA ILE A 198 -15.84 -3.15 15.18
C ILE A 198 -15.46 -2.09 14.16
N ASN A 199 -14.32 -1.45 14.35
CA ASN A 199 -13.60 -0.67 13.35
C ASN A 199 -12.33 -1.45 12.99
N TYR A 200 -12.40 -2.23 11.92
CA TYR A 200 -11.28 -3.07 11.50
C TYR A 200 -10.19 -2.29 10.76
N TRP A 201 -10.59 -1.34 9.89
CA TRP A 201 -9.63 -0.59 9.07
C TRP A 201 -8.84 0.48 9.82
N GLY A 202 -9.38 1.02 10.90
CA GLY A 202 -8.74 2.07 11.69
C GLY A 202 -8.93 3.49 11.16
N TYR A 203 -9.95 3.72 10.34
CA TYR A 203 -10.31 5.07 9.91
C TYR A 203 -11.15 5.77 10.97
N GLY A 204 -11.01 7.10 11.05
CA GLY A 204 -11.73 7.94 12.01
C GLY A 204 -10.84 8.50 13.13
N PRO A 205 -11.42 8.87 14.28
CA PRO A 205 -10.69 9.44 15.40
C PRO A 205 -9.61 8.50 15.93
N ALA A 206 -8.41 9.03 16.16
CA ALA A 206 -7.24 8.22 16.51
C ALA A 206 -6.23 9.01 17.36
N TYR A 207 -5.34 8.27 18.02
CA TYR A 207 -4.14 8.78 18.68
C TYR A 207 -2.96 8.57 17.73
N TYR A 208 -2.80 9.52 16.79
CA TYR A 208 -1.93 9.41 15.64
C TYR A 208 -0.46 9.20 15.95
N PHE A 209 0.02 9.55 17.14
CA PHE A 209 1.42 9.39 17.54
C PHE A 209 1.75 8.05 18.21
N ALA A 210 0.74 7.26 18.55
CA ALA A 210 0.93 5.97 19.21
C ALA A 210 0.69 4.82 18.23
N PRO A 211 1.64 3.89 18.04
CA PRO A 211 1.38 2.65 17.31
C PRO A 211 0.29 1.81 17.99
N LYS A 212 -0.47 1.06 17.20
CA LYS A 212 -1.58 0.22 17.65
C LYS A 212 -1.11 -0.88 18.60
N GLU A 213 -1.52 -0.82 19.88
CA GLU A 213 -1.13 -1.81 20.90
C GLU A 213 -1.53 -3.23 20.52
N ALA A 214 -2.73 -3.41 19.94
CA ALA A 214 -3.23 -4.72 19.53
C ALA A 214 -2.47 -5.37 18.35
N TYR A 215 -1.58 -4.61 17.68
CA TYR A 215 -0.73 -5.13 16.62
C TYR A 215 0.66 -5.55 17.13
N ALA A 216 0.95 -5.40 18.40
CA ALA A 216 2.17 -5.91 19.01
C ALA A 216 1.96 -7.35 19.53
N ALA A 217 2.93 -8.22 19.34
CA ALA A 217 2.96 -9.55 19.94
C ALA A 217 3.44 -9.50 21.41
N GLY A 218 4.45 -8.67 21.69
CA GLY A 218 5.02 -8.41 23.03
C GLY A 218 4.41 -7.20 23.71
N ASP A 219 5.19 -6.53 24.55
CA ASP A 219 4.70 -5.49 25.47
C ASP A 219 4.82 -4.05 24.94
N SER A 220 5.57 -3.84 23.84
CA SER A 220 5.76 -2.52 23.25
C SER A 220 5.45 -2.51 21.75
N ALA A 221 4.38 -1.81 21.39
CA ALA A 221 4.01 -1.56 20.01
C ALA A 221 5.03 -0.65 19.30
N VAL A 222 5.61 0.30 20.02
CA VAL A 222 6.67 1.18 19.53
C VAL A 222 7.88 0.39 19.08
N LYS A 223 8.36 -0.52 19.95
CA LYS A 223 9.52 -1.34 19.62
C LYS A 223 9.25 -2.25 18.43
N GLU A 224 8.09 -2.93 18.42
CA GLU A 224 7.78 -3.90 17.37
C GLU A 224 7.55 -3.25 16.00
N LEU A 225 6.97 -2.05 15.94
CA LEU A 225 6.86 -1.32 14.69
C LEU A 225 8.25 -0.91 14.16
N LYS A 226 9.15 -0.44 15.03
CA LYS A 226 10.56 -0.15 14.67
C LYS A 226 11.29 -1.41 14.20
N ASP A 227 11.12 -2.54 14.89
CA ASP A 227 11.68 -3.83 14.50
C ASP A 227 11.18 -4.29 13.12
N MET A 228 9.90 -4.09 12.82
CA MET A 228 9.30 -4.42 11.51
C MET A 228 9.92 -3.54 10.40
N VAL A 229 10.01 -2.23 10.61
CA VAL A 229 10.60 -1.30 9.62
C VAL A 229 12.06 -1.69 9.35
N ARG A 230 12.87 -1.86 10.40
CA ARG A 230 14.27 -2.31 10.28
C ARG A 230 14.40 -3.64 9.55
N ALA A 231 13.49 -4.59 9.80
CA ALA A 231 13.48 -5.88 9.10
C ALA A 231 13.15 -5.71 7.61
N CYS A 232 12.19 -4.83 7.25
CA CYS A 232 11.87 -4.49 5.86
C CYS A 232 13.08 -3.89 5.14
N HIS A 233 13.75 -2.91 5.73
CA HIS A 233 14.93 -2.26 5.13
C HIS A 233 16.06 -3.25 4.86
N ARG A 234 16.33 -4.17 5.78
CA ARG A 234 17.33 -5.24 5.58
C ARG A 234 17.02 -6.15 4.39
N GLU A 235 15.76 -6.31 4.06
CA GLU A 235 15.33 -7.07 2.88
C GLU A 235 15.19 -6.21 1.61
N GLY A 236 15.50 -4.93 1.68
CA GLY A 236 15.37 -3.98 0.57
C GLY A 236 13.91 -3.60 0.27
N ILE A 237 13.07 -3.55 1.31
CA ILE A 237 11.64 -3.25 1.21
C ILE A 237 11.35 -1.94 1.95
N GLU A 238 10.90 -0.91 1.23
CA GLU A 238 10.42 0.35 1.82
C GLU A 238 9.12 0.14 2.61
N VAL A 239 8.93 0.95 3.66
CA VAL A 239 7.71 0.98 4.45
C VAL A 239 7.00 2.32 4.30
N VAL A 240 5.81 2.27 3.74
CA VAL A 240 4.91 3.42 3.56
C VAL A 240 3.69 3.25 4.45
N LEU A 241 3.28 4.28 5.18
CA LEU A 241 2.11 4.24 6.06
C LEU A 241 0.93 4.99 5.45
N GLU A 242 -0.24 4.37 5.47
CA GLU A 242 -1.48 5.06 5.13
C GLU A 242 -1.96 5.89 6.34
N MET A 243 -2.08 7.20 6.13
CA MET A 243 -2.46 8.18 7.16
C MET A 243 -3.74 8.93 6.74
N PRO A 244 -4.92 8.33 6.92
CA PRO A 244 -6.20 8.92 6.54
C PRO A 244 -6.66 9.95 7.60
N PHE A 245 -5.94 11.07 7.68
CA PHE A 245 -6.36 12.18 8.52
C PHE A 245 -7.74 12.67 8.10
N THR A 246 -8.53 13.06 9.09
CA THR A 246 -9.81 13.74 8.82
C THR A 246 -9.59 15.24 8.65
N GLU A 247 -10.51 15.93 7.99
CA GLU A 247 -10.46 17.38 7.75
C GLU A 247 -10.41 18.25 9.02
N TRP A 248 -10.76 17.67 10.16
CA TRP A 248 -10.78 18.34 11.45
C TRP A 248 -9.42 18.36 12.16
N ILE A 249 -8.44 17.63 11.68
CA ILE A 249 -7.10 17.58 12.28
C ILE A 249 -6.32 18.83 11.85
N PRO A 250 -5.79 19.63 12.79
CA PRO A 250 -5.00 20.80 12.45
C PRO A 250 -3.78 20.42 11.59
N VAL A 251 -3.50 21.22 10.56
CA VAL A 251 -2.34 21.03 9.66
C VAL A 251 -1.03 20.89 10.41
N GLN A 252 -0.88 21.64 11.50
CA GLN A 252 0.28 21.56 12.39
C GLN A 252 0.46 20.15 12.93
N THR A 253 -0.63 19.55 13.45
CA THR A 253 -0.62 18.18 13.99
C THR A 253 -0.32 17.15 12.90
N VAL A 254 -0.84 17.35 11.67
CA VAL A 254 -0.53 16.50 10.52
C VAL A 254 0.98 16.53 10.24
N LEU A 255 1.58 17.71 10.10
CA LEU A 255 3.01 17.87 9.85
C LEU A 255 3.87 17.26 10.97
N GLU A 256 3.52 17.54 12.22
CA GLU A 256 4.22 16.99 13.40
C GLU A 256 4.15 15.46 13.41
N CYS A 257 3.00 14.89 13.09
CA CYS A 257 2.80 13.45 13.04
C CYS A 257 3.62 12.80 11.92
N LEU A 258 3.58 13.32 10.70
CA LEU A 258 4.34 12.76 9.57
C LEU A 258 5.85 12.86 9.82
N ARG A 259 6.35 14.02 10.31
CA ARG A 259 7.76 14.18 10.70
C ARG A 259 8.14 13.22 11.82
N PHE A 260 7.25 13.01 12.80
CA PHE A 260 7.48 12.06 13.90
C PHE A 260 7.70 10.63 13.39
N TYR A 261 6.81 10.10 12.54
CA TYR A 261 6.99 8.75 11.99
C TYR A 261 8.22 8.65 11.09
N MET A 262 8.50 9.69 10.31
CA MET A 262 9.70 9.75 9.49
C MET A 262 10.98 9.68 10.33
N LEU A 263 11.06 10.45 11.42
CA LEU A 263 12.27 10.60 12.23
C LEU A 263 12.43 9.47 13.26
N GLU A 264 11.32 9.03 13.89
CA GLU A 264 11.34 8.03 14.95
C GLU A 264 11.25 6.59 14.44
N TYR A 265 10.57 6.37 13.31
CA TYR A 265 10.32 5.02 12.77
C TYR A 265 11.01 4.77 11.44
N HIS A 266 11.76 5.74 10.91
CA HIS A 266 12.48 5.65 9.64
C HIS A 266 11.62 5.27 8.44
N VAL A 267 10.30 5.53 8.47
CA VAL A 267 9.42 5.19 7.35
C VAL A 267 9.81 5.94 6.08
N ASP A 268 9.60 5.30 4.92
CA ASP A 268 10.03 5.79 3.61
C ASP A 268 8.95 6.63 2.90
N GLY A 269 7.76 6.68 3.46
CA GLY A 269 6.70 7.49 2.88
C GLY A 269 5.35 7.37 3.56
N PHE A 270 4.41 8.12 2.99
CA PHE A 270 3.02 8.14 3.45
C PHE A 270 2.05 8.13 2.28
N VAL A 271 0.94 7.40 2.42
CA VAL A 271 -0.25 7.58 1.60
C VAL A 271 -1.21 8.47 2.37
N VAL A 272 -1.54 9.63 1.81
CA VAL A 272 -2.48 10.59 2.41
C VAL A 272 -3.64 10.90 1.46
N ASN A 273 -4.74 11.37 2.03
CA ASN A 273 -5.87 11.86 1.25
C ASN A 273 -5.69 13.36 0.95
N PRO A 274 -5.44 13.78 -0.29
CA PRO A 274 -5.19 15.19 -0.63
C PRO A 274 -6.42 16.10 -0.45
N TYR A 275 -7.60 15.53 -0.23
CA TYR A 275 -8.83 16.30 0.05
C TYR A 275 -9.01 16.64 1.52
N THR A 276 -8.32 15.93 2.43
CA THR A 276 -8.40 16.17 3.88
C THR A 276 -7.15 16.83 4.45
N VAL A 277 -6.04 16.86 3.68
CA VAL A 277 -4.79 17.52 4.08
C VAL A 277 -4.32 18.49 2.99
N PRO A 278 -3.67 19.61 3.35
CA PRO A 278 -3.17 20.58 2.39
C PRO A 278 -1.92 20.04 1.68
N TRP A 279 -2.11 19.35 0.58
CA TRP A 279 -1.07 18.65 -0.18
C TRP A 279 0.16 19.51 -0.50
N GLU A 280 -0.06 20.77 -0.93
CA GLU A 280 1.01 21.70 -1.29
C GLU A 280 1.89 22.05 -0.09
N ILE A 281 1.30 22.13 1.11
CA ILE A 281 2.04 22.39 2.36
C ILE A 281 2.91 21.18 2.72
N LEU A 282 2.37 19.97 2.57
CA LEU A 282 3.15 18.74 2.81
C LEU A 282 4.32 18.62 1.83
N CYS A 283 4.09 18.88 0.54
CA CYS A 283 5.13 18.84 -0.49
C CYS A 283 6.21 19.93 -0.30
N ALA A 284 5.86 21.05 0.33
CA ALA A 284 6.79 22.13 0.61
C ALA A 284 7.63 21.89 1.88
N ASP A 285 7.23 20.93 2.73
CA ASP A 285 7.90 20.68 4.00
C ASP A 285 9.33 20.14 3.78
N PRO A 286 10.37 20.75 4.41
CA PRO A 286 11.76 20.39 4.16
C PRO A 286 12.11 18.95 4.61
N PHE A 287 11.43 18.41 5.61
CA PHE A 287 11.63 17.02 6.06
C PHE A 287 10.95 16.04 5.11
N LEU A 288 9.70 16.32 4.72
CA LEU A 288 8.91 15.39 3.92
C LEU A 288 9.39 15.29 2.45
N LYS A 289 10.25 16.19 1.99
CA LYS A 289 10.91 16.09 0.67
C LYS A 289 11.84 14.88 0.53
N GLU A 290 12.31 14.34 1.64
CA GLU A 290 13.24 13.20 1.67
C GLU A 290 12.53 11.83 1.54
N ILE A 291 11.19 11.82 1.52
CA ILE A 291 10.38 10.60 1.51
C ILE A 291 9.30 10.65 0.43
N LYS A 292 8.67 9.51 0.17
CA LYS A 292 7.57 9.43 -0.79
C LYS A 292 6.25 9.92 -0.19
N LEU A 293 5.76 11.06 -0.64
CA LEU A 293 4.38 11.46 -0.40
C LEU A 293 3.52 10.89 -1.52
N MET A 294 2.61 10.01 -1.16
CA MET A 294 1.75 9.27 -2.09
C MET A 294 0.28 9.61 -1.86
N ARG A 295 -0.51 9.55 -2.92
CA ARG A 295 -1.97 9.77 -2.86
C ARG A 295 -2.72 8.79 -3.74
N LYS A 296 -3.85 8.29 -3.26
CA LYS A 296 -4.76 7.45 -4.04
C LYS A 296 -5.47 8.29 -5.10
N ASP A 297 -5.57 7.73 -6.30
CA ASP A 297 -6.34 8.29 -7.40
C ASP A 297 -7.00 7.14 -8.15
N ASP A 298 -8.32 7.08 -8.12
CA ASP A 298 -9.10 5.99 -8.70
C ASP A 298 -9.14 6.02 -10.24
N ALA A 299 -8.55 7.03 -10.90
CA ALA A 299 -8.61 7.17 -12.35
C ALA A 299 -8.02 5.95 -13.08
N PHE A 300 -6.84 5.48 -12.67
CA PHE A 300 -6.20 4.31 -13.28
C PHE A 300 -7.07 3.06 -13.11
N GLN A 301 -7.50 2.75 -11.87
CA GLN A 301 -8.33 1.56 -11.63
C GLN A 301 -9.63 1.59 -12.42
N ASN A 302 -10.31 2.75 -12.49
CA ASN A 302 -11.58 2.88 -13.17
C ASN A 302 -11.43 2.63 -14.69
N VAL A 303 -10.39 3.22 -15.29
CA VAL A 303 -10.07 3.01 -16.72
C VAL A 303 -9.75 1.54 -16.99
N MET A 304 -8.85 0.94 -16.20
CA MET A 304 -8.41 -0.42 -16.43
C MET A 304 -9.50 -1.46 -16.17
N ARG A 305 -10.34 -1.28 -15.15
CA ARG A 305 -11.49 -2.15 -14.88
C ARG A 305 -12.51 -2.13 -16.00
N ARG A 306 -12.85 -0.95 -16.51
CA ARG A 306 -13.78 -0.78 -17.63
C ARG A 306 -13.24 -1.40 -18.91
N PHE A 307 -11.95 -1.20 -19.22
CA PHE A 307 -11.30 -1.81 -20.37
C PHE A 307 -11.24 -3.34 -20.24
N LEU A 308 -10.84 -3.86 -19.07
CA LEU A 308 -10.79 -5.28 -18.75
C LEU A 308 -12.16 -5.94 -18.94
N LYS A 309 -13.24 -5.28 -18.53
CA LYS A 309 -14.61 -5.73 -18.75
C LYS A 309 -15.00 -5.71 -20.24
N GLY A 310 -14.39 -4.83 -21.03
CA GLY A 310 -14.67 -4.60 -22.45
C GLY A 310 -15.76 -3.56 -22.67
N ASP A 311 -15.83 -2.55 -21.83
CA ASP A 311 -16.68 -1.39 -22.03
C ASP A 311 -16.31 -0.64 -23.31
N GLU A 312 -17.26 0.11 -23.84
CA GLU A 312 -17.09 0.94 -25.03
C GLU A 312 -16.26 2.18 -24.75
N ASN A 313 -15.62 2.70 -25.80
CA ASN A 313 -14.93 3.99 -25.80
C ASN A 313 -13.78 4.12 -24.76
N MET A 314 -13.06 3.00 -24.47
CA MET A 314 -12.00 3.01 -23.45
C MET A 314 -10.59 3.16 -24.02
N VAL A 315 -10.39 2.99 -25.33
CA VAL A 315 -9.04 2.91 -25.93
C VAL A 315 -8.22 4.17 -25.66
N ASN A 316 -8.80 5.37 -25.82
CA ASN A 316 -8.08 6.62 -25.53
C ASN A 316 -7.68 6.75 -24.06
N ASP A 317 -8.61 6.45 -23.15
CA ASP A 317 -8.36 6.55 -21.72
C ASP A 317 -7.26 5.57 -21.28
N VAL A 318 -7.25 4.37 -21.87
CA VAL A 318 -6.20 3.36 -21.63
C VAL A 318 -4.85 3.82 -22.18
N MET A 319 -4.81 4.38 -23.39
CA MET A 319 -3.59 4.97 -23.94
C MET A 319 -2.97 5.98 -22.97
N TRP A 320 -3.80 6.88 -22.42
CA TRP A 320 -3.37 7.87 -21.43
C TRP A 320 -2.90 7.23 -20.13
N ALA A 321 -3.62 6.25 -19.60
CA ALA A 321 -3.31 5.60 -18.33
C ALA A 321 -2.00 4.78 -18.40
N LEU A 322 -1.69 4.18 -19.56
CA LEU A 322 -0.51 3.30 -19.71
C LEU A 322 0.82 4.05 -19.72
N TYR A 323 0.89 5.30 -20.19
CA TYR A 323 2.17 6.02 -20.28
C TYR A 323 2.44 7.01 -19.14
N ARG A 324 1.45 7.31 -18.30
CA ARG A 324 1.62 8.28 -17.22
C ARG A 324 2.58 7.78 -16.14
N ASN A 325 3.40 8.72 -15.65
CA ASN A 325 4.34 8.47 -14.57
C ASN A 325 3.83 9.09 -13.25
N SER A 326 3.87 8.32 -12.16
CA SER A 326 3.36 8.70 -10.85
C SER A 326 4.26 9.69 -10.09
N ALA A 327 5.55 9.74 -10.40
CA ALA A 327 6.54 10.53 -9.66
C ALA A 327 6.21 12.03 -9.62
N VAL A 328 5.56 12.55 -10.68
CA VAL A 328 5.27 13.98 -10.83
C VAL A 328 4.23 14.47 -9.80
N ASP A 329 3.27 13.64 -9.44
CA ASP A 329 2.13 14.06 -8.62
C ASP A 329 1.81 13.12 -7.44
N GLY A 330 2.72 12.20 -7.12
CA GLY A 330 2.60 11.27 -5.99
C GLY A 330 1.53 10.19 -6.17
N LYS A 331 1.00 10.00 -7.38
CA LYS A 331 0.03 8.93 -7.65
C LYS A 331 0.74 7.61 -7.87
N PHE A 332 0.02 6.52 -7.64
CA PHE A 332 0.47 5.15 -7.94
C PHE A 332 -0.67 4.37 -8.59
N ASN A 333 -0.31 3.34 -9.35
CA ASN A 333 -1.26 2.56 -10.13
C ASN A 333 -1.76 1.35 -9.33
N TYR A 334 -3.06 1.13 -9.31
CA TYR A 334 -3.68 -0.05 -8.73
C TYR A 334 -4.98 -0.40 -9.49
N ILE A 335 -5.35 -1.67 -9.51
CA ILE A 335 -6.65 -2.13 -10.04
C ILE A 335 -7.61 -2.40 -8.91
N THR A 336 -7.09 -2.81 -7.77
CA THR A 336 -7.83 -3.12 -6.54
C THR A 336 -7.16 -2.45 -5.35
N ALA A 337 -7.95 -2.11 -4.35
CA ALA A 337 -7.49 -1.48 -3.12
C ALA A 337 -8.27 -2.05 -1.92
N GLN A 338 -7.87 -1.69 -0.71
CA GLN A 338 -8.57 -2.13 0.50
C GLN A 338 -10.05 -1.71 0.52
N THR A 339 -10.36 -0.56 -0.11
CA THR A 339 -11.74 -0.10 -0.32
C THR A 339 -12.21 -0.59 -1.69
N GLY A 340 -13.08 -1.55 -1.74
CA GLY A 340 -13.61 -2.14 -2.97
C GLY A 340 -13.45 -3.67 -3.01
N PHE A 341 -13.70 -4.25 -4.17
CA PHE A 341 -13.50 -5.69 -4.38
C PHE A 341 -12.03 -6.08 -4.45
N THR A 342 -11.69 -7.30 -3.96
CA THR A 342 -10.45 -7.98 -4.35
C THR A 342 -10.48 -8.27 -5.84
N LEU A 343 -9.33 -8.60 -6.44
CA LEU A 343 -9.26 -8.88 -7.87
C LEU A 343 -10.08 -10.10 -8.26
N TRP A 344 -10.16 -11.10 -7.39
CA TRP A 344 -11.03 -12.27 -7.61
C TRP A 344 -12.50 -11.92 -7.53
N ASP A 345 -12.90 -11.06 -6.58
CA ASP A 345 -14.27 -10.62 -6.45
C ASP A 345 -14.68 -9.69 -7.60
N LEU A 346 -13.77 -8.86 -8.09
CA LEU A 346 -13.98 -7.98 -9.26
C LEU A 346 -14.44 -8.76 -10.52
N VAL A 347 -13.96 -9.99 -10.69
CA VAL A 347 -14.31 -10.85 -11.82
C VAL A 347 -15.35 -11.91 -11.46
N SER A 348 -15.92 -11.84 -10.26
CA SER A 348 -16.87 -12.85 -9.74
C SER A 348 -18.22 -12.28 -9.33
N TYR A 349 -18.32 -10.97 -9.15
CA TYR A 349 -19.55 -10.32 -8.68
C TYR A 349 -19.88 -9.08 -9.50
N ASP A 350 -21.14 -8.95 -9.90
CA ASP A 350 -21.65 -7.71 -10.52
C ASP A 350 -22.13 -6.73 -9.44
N SER A 351 -22.63 -7.25 -8.32
CA SER A 351 -23.17 -6.47 -7.21
C SER A 351 -22.38 -6.70 -5.92
N LYS A 352 -22.36 -5.70 -5.04
CA LYS A 352 -21.80 -5.86 -3.69
C LYS A 352 -22.67 -6.74 -2.81
N HIS A 353 -22.02 -7.46 -1.88
CA HIS A 353 -22.64 -8.32 -0.89
C HIS A 353 -22.12 -7.96 0.51
N ASN A 354 -22.57 -6.79 1.02
CA ASN A 354 -22.13 -6.22 2.30
C ASN A 354 -23.11 -6.50 3.45
N GLU A 355 -24.05 -7.44 3.29
CA GLU A 355 -25.10 -7.74 4.29
C GLU A 355 -24.52 -8.05 5.67
N ALA A 356 -23.33 -8.69 5.70
CA ALA A 356 -22.62 -9.02 6.94
C ALA A 356 -22.14 -7.78 7.74
N ASN A 357 -22.10 -6.59 7.12
CA ASN A 357 -21.72 -5.35 7.78
C ASN A 357 -22.84 -4.77 8.66
N GLY A 358 -24.09 -5.27 8.50
CA GLY A 358 -25.24 -4.81 9.28
C GLY A 358 -25.81 -3.45 8.85
N GLU A 359 -25.45 -2.96 7.66
CA GLU A 359 -25.86 -1.69 7.06
C GLU A 359 -26.91 -1.91 5.94
N ASN A 360 -27.59 -3.05 5.91
CA ASN A 360 -28.57 -3.44 4.87
C ASN A 360 -28.01 -3.33 3.43
N ASN A 361 -26.73 -3.63 3.24
CA ASN A 361 -26.02 -3.53 1.96
C ASN A 361 -26.04 -2.12 1.33
N THR A 362 -26.19 -1.07 2.14
CA THR A 362 -26.17 0.34 1.68
C THR A 362 -24.80 0.97 1.70
N ASP A 363 -23.86 0.38 2.44
CA ASP A 363 -22.46 0.81 2.58
C ASP A 363 -21.59 0.36 1.40
N GLY A 364 -20.46 1.02 1.24
CA GLY A 364 -19.53 0.77 0.13
C GLY A 364 -20.05 1.26 -1.25
N PRO A 365 -19.17 1.30 -2.26
CA PRO A 365 -19.53 1.80 -3.58
C PRO A 365 -20.50 0.85 -4.32
N ASP A 366 -21.52 1.44 -4.98
CA ASP A 366 -22.45 0.66 -5.84
C ASP A 366 -21.82 0.34 -7.20
N TYR A 367 -20.97 1.23 -7.71
CA TYR A 367 -20.32 1.07 -9.01
C TYR A 367 -18.87 0.61 -8.85
N ASN A 368 -18.62 -0.67 -9.11
CA ASN A 368 -17.29 -1.28 -8.98
C ASN A 368 -16.59 -1.50 -10.32
N TYR A 369 -17.29 -1.27 -11.45
CA TYR A 369 -16.84 -1.64 -12.79
C TYR A 369 -16.42 -3.12 -12.87
N SER A 370 -17.10 -3.96 -12.07
CA SER A 370 -16.89 -5.40 -11.99
C SER A 370 -17.67 -6.17 -13.05
N TRP A 371 -17.32 -7.43 -13.22
CA TRP A 371 -18.05 -8.33 -14.10
C TRP A 371 -17.98 -9.77 -13.56
N ASN A 372 -19.13 -10.42 -13.33
CA ASN A 372 -19.20 -11.77 -12.78
C ASN A 372 -18.78 -12.89 -13.74
N CYS A 373 -18.40 -12.56 -14.99
CA CYS A 373 -18.03 -13.50 -16.04
C CYS A 373 -19.10 -14.57 -16.35
N GLY A 374 -20.36 -14.23 -16.14
CA GLY A 374 -21.52 -15.08 -16.47
C GLY A 374 -22.04 -15.95 -15.32
N ALA A 375 -21.60 -15.68 -14.09
CA ALA A 375 -22.20 -16.29 -12.89
C ALA A 375 -21.88 -15.45 -11.65
N GLU A 376 -22.89 -15.02 -10.91
CA GLU A 376 -22.70 -14.27 -9.67
C GLU A 376 -22.13 -15.16 -8.57
N GLY A 377 -21.03 -14.71 -7.94
CA GLY A 377 -20.39 -15.42 -6.84
C GLY A 377 -19.68 -16.72 -7.22
N PRO A 378 -19.57 -17.69 -6.29
CA PRO A 378 -18.86 -18.95 -6.51
C PRO A 378 -19.45 -19.75 -7.67
N SER A 379 -18.61 -20.30 -8.55
CA SER A 379 -19.05 -21.11 -9.71
C SER A 379 -18.21 -22.39 -9.83
N ARG A 380 -18.85 -23.47 -10.36
CA ARG A 380 -18.19 -24.72 -10.75
C ARG A 380 -18.17 -24.92 -12.27
N LYS A 381 -18.73 -23.98 -13.03
CA LYS A 381 -18.73 -24.02 -14.49
C LYS A 381 -17.33 -23.77 -15.03
N ARG A 382 -16.75 -24.73 -15.74
CA ARG A 382 -15.37 -24.64 -16.24
C ARG A 382 -15.12 -23.39 -17.10
N ALA A 383 -16.04 -23.04 -17.99
CA ALA A 383 -15.92 -21.86 -18.85
C ALA A 383 -15.88 -20.55 -18.04
N VAL A 384 -16.75 -20.41 -17.04
CA VAL A 384 -16.76 -19.24 -16.14
C VAL A 384 -15.44 -19.15 -15.38
N MET A 385 -14.97 -20.26 -14.80
CA MET A 385 -13.72 -20.28 -14.02
C MET A 385 -12.49 -19.98 -14.88
N ALA A 386 -12.45 -20.52 -16.10
CA ALA A 386 -11.38 -20.22 -17.04
C ALA A 386 -11.37 -18.74 -17.44
N LEU A 387 -12.53 -18.16 -17.74
CA LEU A 387 -12.66 -16.74 -18.07
C LEU A 387 -12.25 -15.83 -16.90
N ARG A 388 -12.69 -16.14 -15.67
CA ARG A 388 -12.26 -15.39 -14.46
C ARG A 388 -10.75 -15.40 -14.30
N LYS A 389 -10.12 -16.57 -14.41
CA LYS A 389 -8.65 -16.69 -14.31
C LYS A 389 -7.94 -15.88 -15.39
N ASN A 390 -8.41 -15.93 -16.63
CA ASN A 390 -7.88 -15.12 -17.72
C ASN A 390 -7.99 -13.62 -17.43
N GLN A 391 -9.14 -13.17 -16.91
CA GLN A 391 -9.36 -11.77 -16.57
C GLN A 391 -8.43 -11.30 -15.42
N VAL A 392 -8.17 -12.15 -14.41
CA VAL A 392 -7.20 -11.86 -13.35
C VAL A 392 -5.78 -11.73 -13.93
N VAL A 393 -5.37 -12.63 -14.80
CA VAL A 393 -4.08 -12.57 -15.51
C VAL A 393 -3.98 -11.29 -16.35
N ASN A 394 -5.04 -10.94 -17.10
CA ASN A 394 -5.10 -9.71 -17.89
C ASN A 394 -4.98 -8.46 -17.02
N ALA A 395 -5.60 -8.46 -15.83
CA ALA A 395 -5.50 -7.34 -14.89
C ALA A 395 -4.06 -7.12 -14.42
N PHE A 396 -3.31 -8.17 -14.11
CA PHE A 396 -1.89 -8.07 -13.77
C PHE A 396 -1.04 -7.58 -14.95
N PHE A 397 -1.34 -8.01 -16.19
CA PHE A 397 -0.69 -7.44 -17.35
C PHE A 397 -0.94 -5.92 -17.45
N LEU A 398 -2.20 -5.48 -17.36
CA LEU A 398 -2.55 -4.06 -17.42
C LEU A 398 -1.84 -3.24 -16.34
N LEU A 399 -1.70 -3.79 -15.12
CA LEU A 399 -1.04 -3.12 -14.00
C LEU A 399 0.49 -3.05 -14.20
N LEU A 400 1.11 -4.18 -14.53
CA LEU A 400 2.58 -4.33 -14.50
C LEU A 400 3.27 -3.93 -15.81
N THR A 401 2.52 -3.73 -16.89
CA THR A 401 3.08 -3.23 -18.17
C THR A 401 2.80 -1.73 -18.38
N ALA A 402 2.05 -1.07 -17.49
CA ALA A 402 1.89 0.36 -17.48
C ALA A 402 3.12 1.06 -16.88
N GLN A 403 3.39 2.29 -17.31
CA GLN A 403 4.35 3.17 -16.64
C GLN A 403 3.89 3.52 -15.21
N GLY A 404 4.75 4.15 -14.42
CA GLY A 404 4.46 4.54 -13.04
C GLY A 404 4.64 3.38 -12.04
N THR A 405 4.23 3.62 -10.81
CA THR A 405 4.44 2.73 -9.66
C THR A 405 3.25 1.79 -9.48
N PRO A 406 3.37 0.48 -9.76
CA PRO A 406 2.29 -0.48 -9.54
C PRO A 406 2.15 -0.82 -8.05
N CYS A 407 0.90 -0.99 -7.58
CA CYS A 407 0.56 -1.46 -6.24
C CYS A 407 -0.40 -2.65 -6.31
N ILE A 408 -0.04 -3.76 -5.70
CA ILE A 408 -0.82 -4.99 -5.62
C ILE A 408 -1.54 -5.02 -4.26
N LEU A 409 -2.82 -5.36 -4.24
CA LEU A 409 -3.55 -5.61 -3.00
C LEU A 409 -3.21 -7.02 -2.46
N ALA A 410 -2.93 -7.10 -1.18
CA ALA A 410 -2.54 -8.36 -0.51
C ALA A 410 -3.52 -9.50 -0.80
N GLY A 411 -2.99 -10.57 -1.41
CA GLY A 411 -3.74 -11.77 -1.72
C GLY A 411 -4.34 -11.82 -3.13
N ASP A 412 -4.30 -10.75 -3.90
CA ASP A 412 -4.79 -10.77 -5.28
C ASP A 412 -4.00 -11.75 -6.15
N GLU A 413 -2.72 -11.92 -5.87
CA GLU A 413 -1.80 -12.82 -6.58
C GLU A 413 -2.03 -14.32 -6.30
N PHE A 414 -3.02 -14.65 -5.46
CA PHE A 414 -3.48 -16.03 -5.23
C PHE A 414 -4.99 -16.13 -5.03
N TYR A 415 -5.77 -15.28 -5.71
CA TYR A 415 -7.23 -15.31 -5.76
C TYR A 415 -7.92 -15.12 -4.40
N ASN A 416 -7.38 -14.28 -3.50
CA ASN A 416 -8.06 -13.96 -2.24
C ASN A 416 -9.46 -13.36 -2.51
N THR A 417 -10.43 -13.66 -1.65
CA THR A 417 -11.82 -13.20 -1.80
C THR A 417 -12.35 -12.69 -0.47
N GLN A 418 -13.10 -11.61 -0.52
CA GLN A 418 -13.94 -11.10 0.55
C GLN A 418 -15.41 -11.51 0.36
N LYS A 419 -15.65 -12.54 -0.49
CA LYS A 419 -16.98 -13.13 -0.75
C LYS A 419 -18.00 -12.13 -1.31
N GLY A 420 -17.51 -11.15 -2.10
CA GLY A 420 -18.33 -10.09 -2.67
C GLY A 420 -18.61 -8.91 -1.72
N ASN A 421 -18.04 -8.91 -0.53
CA ASN A 421 -18.05 -7.72 0.33
C ASN A 421 -16.97 -6.74 -0.14
N ASN A 422 -17.40 -5.55 -0.60
CA ASN A 422 -16.50 -4.51 -1.10
C ASN A 422 -16.18 -3.42 -0.07
N ASN A 423 -16.54 -3.64 1.21
CA ASN A 423 -16.38 -2.64 2.28
C ASN A 423 -16.18 -3.31 3.65
N VAL A 424 -15.11 -4.10 3.79
CA VAL A 424 -14.85 -4.94 4.98
C VAL A 424 -14.38 -4.15 6.22
N TYR A 425 -14.73 -2.86 6.31
CA TYR A 425 -14.27 -1.94 7.36
C TYR A 425 -14.56 -2.40 8.80
N CYS A 426 -15.55 -3.28 8.97
CA CYS A 426 -15.99 -3.82 10.26
C CYS A 426 -15.79 -5.36 10.38
N GLN A 427 -15.08 -5.99 9.43
CA GLN A 427 -14.97 -7.45 9.34
C GLN A 427 -13.61 -7.95 9.86
N ASP A 428 -13.44 -7.98 11.19
CA ASP A 428 -12.27 -8.64 11.81
C ASP A 428 -12.47 -10.15 11.90
N ASN A 429 -12.67 -10.79 10.75
CA ASN A 429 -12.92 -12.23 10.60
C ASN A 429 -12.40 -12.75 9.25
N GLU A 430 -12.70 -14.00 8.91
CA GLU A 430 -12.25 -14.66 7.67
C GLU A 430 -12.70 -13.95 6.37
N THR A 431 -13.64 -13.01 6.42
CA THR A 431 -14.02 -12.19 5.25
C THR A 431 -12.99 -11.08 5.01
N GLY A 432 -12.50 -10.44 6.09
CA GLY A 432 -11.52 -9.37 6.00
C GLY A 432 -10.06 -9.85 6.02
N TRP A 433 -9.79 -11.11 6.44
CA TRP A 433 -8.43 -11.64 6.52
C TRP A 433 -7.99 -12.32 5.23
N VAL A 434 -6.68 -12.28 4.96
CA VAL A 434 -6.08 -12.96 3.80
C VAL A 434 -6.03 -14.46 4.02
N ASP A 435 -6.67 -15.24 3.13
CA ASP A 435 -6.67 -16.71 3.17
C ASP A 435 -5.50 -17.30 2.37
N TRP A 436 -4.39 -17.55 3.04
CA TRP A 436 -3.17 -18.15 2.50
C TRP A 436 -3.31 -19.60 2.01
N SER A 437 -4.44 -20.28 2.31
CA SER A 437 -4.66 -21.64 1.82
C SER A 437 -4.83 -21.67 0.30
N ARG A 438 -5.29 -20.58 -0.29
CA ARG A 438 -5.47 -20.42 -1.74
C ARG A 438 -4.17 -20.48 -2.51
N LEU A 439 -3.09 -19.89 -1.98
CA LEU A 439 -1.75 -20.01 -2.55
C LEU A 439 -1.30 -21.47 -2.68
N LYS A 440 -1.63 -22.32 -1.69
CA LYS A 440 -1.30 -23.76 -1.74
C LYS A 440 -2.18 -24.52 -2.73
N THR A 441 -3.43 -24.10 -2.86
CA THR A 441 -4.41 -24.77 -3.73
C THR A 441 -4.09 -24.52 -5.21
N ASP A 442 -3.69 -23.29 -5.55
CA ASP A 442 -3.35 -22.90 -6.91
C ASP A 442 -2.19 -21.88 -6.91
N PRO A 443 -0.94 -22.33 -6.94
CA PRO A 443 0.22 -21.45 -6.95
C PRO A 443 0.49 -20.80 -8.33
N SER A 444 -0.24 -21.19 -9.37
CA SER A 444 0.06 -20.79 -10.76
C SER A 444 -0.02 -19.28 -10.97
N LEU A 445 -0.96 -18.60 -10.32
CA LEU A 445 -1.08 -17.15 -10.41
C LEU A 445 0.09 -16.44 -9.69
N PHE A 446 0.50 -16.94 -8.54
CA PHE A 446 1.66 -16.39 -7.82
C PHE A 446 2.93 -16.47 -8.70
N GLU A 447 3.21 -17.62 -9.28
CA GLU A 447 4.37 -17.79 -10.18
C GLU A 447 4.27 -16.90 -11.42
N PHE A 448 3.06 -16.72 -11.96
CA PHE A 448 2.84 -15.80 -13.08
C PHE A 448 3.13 -14.35 -12.69
N VAL A 449 2.58 -13.86 -11.56
CA VAL A 449 2.77 -12.47 -11.09
C VAL A 449 4.25 -12.20 -10.75
N LYS A 450 4.91 -13.13 -10.06
CA LYS A 450 6.35 -13.11 -9.80
C LYS A 450 7.16 -12.99 -11.09
N GLY A 451 6.84 -13.82 -12.09
CA GLY A 451 7.48 -13.77 -13.40
C GLY A 451 7.22 -12.46 -14.14
N LEU A 452 6.01 -11.92 -14.05
CA LEU A 452 5.66 -10.65 -14.70
C LEU A 452 6.35 -9.45 -14.03
N ILE A 453 6.50 -9.47 -12.70
CA ILE A 453 7.31 -8.47 -11.97
C ILE A 453 8.79 -8.56 -12.40
N ALA A 454 9.33 -9.76 -12.51
CA ALA A 454 10.69 -9.97 -13.01
C ALA A 454 10.86 -9.47 -14.45
N LEU A 455 9.89 -9.77 -15.33
CA LEU A 455 9.86 -9.28 -16.70
C LEU A 455 9.83 -7.74 -16.75
N ARG A 456 8.97 -7.08 -15.94
CA ARG A 456 8.96 -5.62 -15.83
C ARG A 456 10.34 -5.08 -15.43
N LYS A 457 10.95 -5.63 -14.39
CA LYS A 457 12.26 -5.20 -13.88
C LYS A 457 13.40 -5.40 -14.91
N SER A 458 13.28 -6.41 -15.78
CA SER A 458 14.27 -6.67 -16.83
C SER A 458 14.13 -5.77 -18.06
N HIS A 459 13.03 -5.01 -18.16
CA HIS A 459 12.73 -4.11 -19.27
C HIS A 459 12.52 -2.67 -18.80
N PRO A 460 13.61 -1.86 -18.67
CA PRO A 460 13.54 -0.47 -18.26
C PRO A 460 12.61 0.41 -19.09
N CYS A 461 12.30 0.03 -20.34
CA CYS A 461 11.33 0.77 -21.16
C CYS A 461 9.90 0.73 -20.60
N LEU A 462 9.56 -0.22 -19.69
CA LEU A 462 8.25 -0.35 -19.05
C LEU A 462 8.11 0.48 -17.78
N HIS A 463 9.22 1.01 -17.25
CA HIS A 463 9.22 1.74 -15.98
C HIS A 463 10.25 2.87 -16.02
N ARG A 464 9.92 3.92 -16.77
CA ARG A 464 10.80 5.08 -16.93
C ARG A 464 10.63 6.06 -15.78
N GLU A 465 11.75 6.65 -15.34
CA GLU A 465 11.72 7.76 -14.40
C GLU A 465 11.05 9.00 -15.00
N GLU A 466 11.36 9.29 -16.27
CA GLU A 466 10.75 10.39 -17.00
C GLU A 466 9.46 9.95 -17.73
N GLU A 467 8.46 10.82 -17.71
CA GLU A 467 7.22 10.59 -18.46
C GLU A 467 7.47 10.48 -19.97
N LEU A 468 6.88 9.48 -20.59
CA LEU A 468 6.90 9.28 -22.05
C LEU A 468 6.11 10.42 -22.73
N LYS A 469 6.49 10.78 -23.96
CA LYS A 469 5.86 11.92 -24.68
C LYS A 469 5.39 11.58 -26.08
N GLY A 470 5.55 10.34 -26.52
CA GLY A 470 5.24 9.94 -27.90
C GLY A 470 6.18 10.58 -28.93
N LEU A 471 7.42 10.91 -28.54
CA LEU A 471 8.41 11.57 -29.39
C LEU A 471 9.66 10.71 -29.55
N ASP A 472 10.27 10.76 -30.74
CA ASP A 472 11.59 10.18 -30.98
C ASP A 472 12.69 11.11 -30.43
N ARG A 473 13.09 10.88 -29.18
CA ARG A 473 14.13 11.67 -28.52
C ARG A 473 15.56 11.25 -28.86
N THR A 474 15.71 10.08 -29.47
CA THR A 474 17.03 9.46 -29.75
C THR A 474 17.39 9.47 -31.21
N ALA A 475 16.54 10.03 -32.08
CA ALA A 475 16.66 10.01 -33.53
C ALA A 475 16.84 8.57 -34.10
N CYS A 476 16.20 7.58 -33.45
CA CYS A 476 16.21 6.18 -33.91
C CYS A 476 15.11 5.87 -34.93
N GLY A 477 14.19 6.83 -35.18
CA GLY A 477 13.05 6.66 -36.07
C GLY A 477 11.81 6.08 -35.39
N VAL A 478 11.85 5.86 -34.07
CA VAL A 478 10.75 5.29 -33.28
C VAL A 478 10.49 6.18 -32.06
N PRO A 479 9.24 6.63 -31.83
CA PRO A 479 8.87 7.37 -30.60
C PRO A 479 9.10 6.50 -29.36
N ASP A 480 9.31 7.16 -28.20
CA ASP A 480 9.46 6.48 -26.90
C ASP A 480 8.24 5.61 -26.53
N VAL A 481 7.04 6.00 -26.97
CA VAL A 481 5.83 5.19 -26.98
C VAL A 481 5.03 5.42 -28.25
N SER A 482 4.44 4.38 -28.82
CA SER A 482 3.52 4.47 -29.95
C SER A 482 2.41 3.42 -29.87
N TYR A 483 1.32 3.68 -30.61
CA TYR A 483 0.10 2.89 -30.53
C TYR A 483 -0.25 2.28 -31.87
N HIS A 484 -0.78 1.07 -31.85
CA HIS A 484 -1.00 0.20 -32.99
C HIS A 484 -2.32 -0.55 -32.87
N GLY A 485 -2.81 -1.05 -34.00
CA GLY A 485 -4.02 -1.85 -34.09
C GLY A 485 -3.92 -2.89 -35.19
N GLU A 486 -4.97 -3.07 -35.98
CA GLU A 486 -4.99 -3.91 -37.20
C GLU A 486 -4.00 -3.43 -38.24
N SER A 487 -3.63 -2.15 -38.19
CA SER A 487 -2.56 -1.55 -38.97
C SER A 487 -1.46 -1.03 -38.07
N ALA A 488 -0.20 -1.23 -38.40
CA ALA A 488 0.92 -0.66 -37.65
C ALA A 488 0.86 0.88 -37.71
N TRP A 489 1.18 1.54 -36.59
CA TRP A 489 1.17 3.00 -36.44
C TRP A 489 -0.21 3.64 -36.53
N GLN A 490 -1.28 2.85 -36.46
CA GLN A 490 -2.65 3.34 -36.47
C GLN A 490 -3.47 2.65 -35.41
N VAL A 491 -4.15 3.45 -34.59
CA VAL A 491 -5.12 2.97 -33.61
C VAL A 491 -6.52 3.23 -34.13
N LYS A 492 -7.36 2.21 -34.08
CA LYS A 492 -8.77 2.35 -34.35
C LYS A 492 -9.46 2.87 -33.08
N ASN A 493 -9.95 4.06 -33.13
CA ASN A 493 -10.43 4.85 -31.99
C ASN A 493 -11.94 5.04 -32.01
N ASP A 494 -12.66 4.10 -32.61
CA ASP A 494 -14.12 4.15 -32.60
C ASP A 494 -14.69 3.62 -31.26
N VAL A 495 -15.97 3.93 -31.01
CA VAL A 495 -16.69 3.55 -29.79
C VAL A 495 -16.64 2.03 -29.55
N SER A 496 -16.61 1.24 -30.62
CA SER A 496 -16.64 -0.21 -30.57
C SER A 496 -15.29 -0.85 -30.31
N SER A 497 -14.18 -0.10 -30.43
CA SER A 497 -12.82 -0.61 -30.25
C SER A 497 -12.54 -1.04 -28.81
N ARG A 498 -11.99 -2.25 -28.66
CA ARG A 498 -11.61 -2.88 -27.39
C ARG A 498 -10.23 -3.53 -27.47
N GLN A 499 -9.46 -3.13 -28.49
CA GLN A 499 -8.12 -3.64 -28.75
C GLN A 499 -7.12 -2.51 -28.89
N LEU A 500 -5.90 -2.72 -28.39
CA LEU A 500 -4.82 -1.75 -28.39
C LEU A 500 -3.47 -2.46 -28.44
N GLY A 501 -2.60 -2.08 -29.36
CA GLY A 501 -1.18 -2.42 -29.35
C GLY A 501 -0.36 -1.23 -28.86
N VAL A 502 0.61 -1.47 -28.01
CA VAL A 502 1.53 -0.45 -27.48
C VAL A 502 2.96 -0.91 -27.73
N LEU A 503 3.73 -0.05 -28.38
CA LEU A 503 5.17 -0.22 -28.53
C LEU A 503 5.89 0.74 -27.58
N TYR A 504 6.68 0.20 -26.67
CA TYR A 504 7.64 0.96 -25.87
C TYR A 504 9.03 0.82 -26.51
N SER A 505 9.63 1.96 -26.87
CA SER A 505 10.97 1.95 -27.43
C SER A 505 12.02 1.69 -26.35
N GLY A 506 12.83 0.66 -26.56
CA GLY A 506 13.94 0.33 -25.68
C GLY A 506 15.19 1.18 -25.88
N THR A 507 15.34 1.82 -27.05
CA THR A 507 16.59 2.50 -27.45
C THR A 507 17.01 3.57 -26.46
N GLY A 508 16.08 4.42 -26.00
CA GLY A 508 16.38 5.47 -25.00
C GLY A 508 16.49 4.97 -23.57
N ALA A 509 16.23 3.69 -23.32
CA ALA A 509 16.29 3.05 -22.00
C ALA A 509 17.47 2.05 -21.88
N GLY A 510 18.26 1.87 -22.94
CA GLY A 510 19.27 0.81 -22.98
C GLY A 510 18.68 -0.60 -23.03
N ASP A 511 17.50 -0.74 -23.58
CA ASP A 511 16.67 -1.95 -23.60
C ASP A 511 16.33 -2.39 -25.04
N GLN A 512 15.57 -3.47 -25.15
CA GLN A 512 14.92 -3.92 -26.37
C GLN A 512 13.56 -3.25 -26.53
N GLU A 513 13.04 -3.20 -27.76
CA GLU A 513 11.65 -2.79 -28.00
C GLU A 513 10.71 -3.81 -27.36
N CYS A 514 9.70 -3.31 -26.65
CA CYS A 514 8.64 -4.12 -26.07
C CYS A 514 7.31 -3.78 -26.75
N PHE A 515 6.64 -4.77 -27.33
CA PHE A 515 5.32 -4.61 -27.93
C PHE A 515 4.30 -5.42 -27.14
N ILE A 516 3.24 -4.74 -26.67
CA ILE A 516 2.18 -5.38 -25.90
C ILE A 516 0.87 -5.17 -26.64
N ALA A 517 0.19 -6.26 -27.00
CA ALA A 517 -1.15 -6.20 -27.60
C ALA A 517 -2.19 -6.68 -26.60
N TYR A 518 -3.21 -5.86 -26.43
CA TYR A 518 -4.35 -6.07 -25.54
C TYR A 518 -5.60 -6.27 -26.38
N ASN A 519 -6.23 -7.45 -26.31
CA ASN A 519 -7.52 -7.71 -26.91
C ASN A 519 -8.56 -7.97 -25.79
N MET A 520 -9.33 -6.96 -25.43
CA MET A 520 -10.44 -7.08 -24.47
C MET A 520 -11.79 -7.35 -25.15
N HIS A 521 -11.78 -7.54 -26.46
CA HIS A 521 -12.97 -7.94 -27.22
C HIS A 521 -13.30 -9.43 -26.99
N TRP A 522 -14.51 -9.84 -27.30
CA TRP A 522 -15.00 -11.24 -27.20
C TRP A 522 -14.85 -12.04 -28.50
N ILE A 523 -14.08 -11.50 -29.47
CA ILE A 523 -13.67 -12.19 -30.68
C ILE A 523 -12.17 -12.01 -30.88
N PRO A 524 -11.49 -12.91 -31.64
CA PRO A 524 -10.10 -12.74 -32.02
C PRO A 524 -9.87 -11.49 -32.87
N HIS A 525 -8.69 -10.88 -32.72
CA HIS A 525 -8.23 -9.76 -33.54
C HIS A 525 -6.78 -9.95 -33.97
N THR A 526 -6.47 -9.56 -35.23
CA THR A 526 -5.11 -9.54 -35.74
C THR A 526 -4.50 -8.17 -35.54
N PHE A 527 -3.31 -8.12 -34.99
CA PHE A 527 -2.52 -6.89 -34.79
C PHE A 527 -1.38 -6.88 -35.79
N ALA A 528 -1.20 -5.78 -36.53
CA ALA A 528 -0.01 -5.56 -37.29
C ALA A 528 1.16 -5.17 -36.41
N LEU A 529 2.31 -5.79 -36.59
CA LEU A 529 3.51 -5.56 -35.82
C LEU A 529 4.40 -4.52 -36.50
N PRO A 530 4.81 -3.44 -35.80
CA PRO A 530 5.85 -2.55 -36.30
C PRO A 530 7.18 -3.28 -36.35
N SER A 531 8.15 -2.75 -37.10
CA SER A 531 9.50 -3.32 -37.12
C SER A 531 10.19 -3.16 -35.77
N PRO A 532 10.80 -4.20 -35.19
CA PRO A 532 11.54 -4.08 -33.93
C PRO A 532 12.95 -3.48 -34.10
N GLY A 533 13.26 -2.95 -35.28
CA GLY A 533 14.56 -2.41 -35.62
C GLY A 533 15.37 -3.29 -36.59
N LYS A 534 16.53 -2.76 -37.01
CA LYS A 534 17.41 -3.47 -37.95
C LYS A 534 18.04 -4.71 -37.29
N ASP A 535 18.07 -5.83 -38.02
CA ASP A 535 18.64 -7.12 -37.58
C ASP A 535 17.95 -7.70 -36.33
N ARG A 536 16.70 -7.27 -36.01
CA ARG A 536 15.89 -7.75 -34.89
C ARG A 536 14.60 -8.42 -35.39
N GLY A 537 14.06 -9.30 -34.56
CA GLY A 537 12.78 -9.98 -34.78
C GLY A 537 11.97 -10.08 -33.50
N TRP A 538 10.65 -10.15 -33.64
CA TRP A 538 9.74 -10.32 -32.51
C TRP A 538 9.79 -11.74 -31.96
N LYS A 539 9.91 -11.84 -30.64
CA LYS A 539 9.73 -13.09 -29.89
C LYS A 539 8.63 -12.89 -28.84
N LEU A 540 7.84 -13.93 -28.65
CA LEU A 540 6.84 -13.97 -27.59
C LEU A 540 7.53 -14.25 -26.25
N ALA A 541 7.41 -13.36 -25.29
CA ALA A 541 7.94 -13.52 -23.93
C ALA A 541 6.85 -13.94 -22.92
N ALA A 542 5.62 -13.48 -23.12
CA ALA A 542 4.50 -13.85 -22.24
C ALA A 542 3.15 -13.71 -22.96
N ASP A 543 2.16 -14.48 -22.52
CA ASP A 543 0.76 -14.26 -22.90
C ASP A 543 -0.22 -14.74 -21.81
N THR A 544 -1.50 -14.36 -21.95
CA THR A 544 -2.56 -14.71 -21.00
C THR A 544 -2.75 -16.22 -20.81
N GLN A 545 -2.48 -17.04 -21.81
CA GLN A 545 -2.78 -18.48 -21.79
C GLN A 545 -1.60 -19.33 -21.37
N ARG A 546 -0.39 -19.00 -21.86
CA ARG A 546 0.84 -19.73 -21.57
C ARG A 546 1.59 -19.18 -20.37
N GLY A 547 1.25 -17.97 -19.95
CA GLY A 547 1.96 -17.27 -18.88
C GLY A 547 3.31 -16.72 -19.37
N ILE A 548 4.29 -16.67 -18.48
CA ILE A 548 5.66 -16.22 -18.77
C ILE A 548 6.43 -17.40 -19.39
N LEU A 549 7.05 -17.20 -20.53
CA LEU A 549 7.89 -18.22 -21.17
C LEU A 549 9.29 -18.19 -20.59
N SER A 550 9.84 -19.37 -20.28
CA SER A 550 11.22 -19.51 -19.79
C SER A 550 12.26 -19.02 -20.83
N GLU A 551 11.94 -19.20 -22.10
CA GLU A 551 12.71 -18.68 -23.25
C GLU A 551 11.73 -18.05 -24.23
N PRO A 552 11.96 -16.76 -24.64
CA PRO A 552 11.11 -16.12 -25.63
C PRO A 552 11.08 -16.87 -26.95
N ALA A 553 9.89 -17.19 -27.44
CA ALA A 553 9.67 -17.97 -28.67
C ALA A 553 9.56 -17.07 -29.89
N ALA A 554 10.33 -17.36 -30.94
CA ALA A 554 10.25 -16.62 -32.22
C ALA A 554 8.84 -16.73 -32.83
N LEU A 555 8.31 -15.63 -33.34
CA LEU A 555 7.06 -15.64 -34.09
C LEU A 555 7.29 -16.19 -35.50
N GLU A 556 6.33 -16.97 -36.00
CA GLU A 556 6.31 -17.44 -37.38
C GLU A 556 6.09 -16.27 -38.35
N ASP A 557 5.12 -15.41 -38.07
CA ASP A 557 4.89 -14.16 -38.79
C ASP A 557 5.44 -12.97 -37.99
N GLN A 558 6.40 -12.28 -38.56
CA GLN A 558 7.05 -11.10 -37.99
C GLN A 558 6.30 -9.79 -38.29
N LYS A 559 5.19 -9.84 -39.04
CA LYS A 559 4.41 -8.67 -39.45
C LYS A 559 3.06 -8.57 -38.77
N ALA A 560 2.55 -9.70 -38.29
CA ALA A 560 1.24 -9.75 -37.66
C ALA A 560 1.14 -10.84 -36.60
N ILE A 561 0.25 -10.65 -35.62
CA ILE A 561 -0.09 -11.65 -34.62
C ILE A 561 -1.59 -11.66 -34.37
N GLU A 562 -2.20 -12.85 -34.37
CA GLU A 562 -3.60 -13.02 -33.98
C GLU A 562 -3.68 -13.26 -32.47
N LEU A 563 -4.48 -12.44 -31.78
CA LEU A 563 -4.83 -12.62 -30.39
C LEU A 563 -6.24 -13.19 -30.27
N LYS A 564 -6.38 -14.22 -29.44
CA LYS A 564 -7.70 -14.72 -29.03
C LYS A 564 -8.50 -13.66 -28.30
N GLU A 565 -9.78 -13.94 -28.13
CA GLU A 565 -10.66 -13.12 -27.30
C GLU A 565 -10.10 -13.00 -25.87
N ARG A 566 -10.28 -11.84 -25.24
CA ARG A 566 -9.93 -11.58 -23.84
C ARG A 566 -8.49 -12.01 -23.50
N SER A 567 -7.53 -11.65 -24.34
CA SER A 567 -6.13 -12.02 -24.14
C SER A 567 -5.15 -10.87 -24.39
N ILE A 568 -3.96 -11.03 -23.81
CA ILE A 568 -2.83 -10.09 -23.94
C ILE A 568 -1.60 -10.89 -24.34
N VAL A 569 -0.76 -10.30 -25.18
CA VAL A 569 0.58 -10.84 -25.49
C VAL A 569 1.63 -9.78 -25.24
N PHE A 570 2.79 -10.24 -24.80
CA PHE A 570 3.99 -9.43 -24.60
C PHE A 570 5.10 -9.96 -25.50
N LEU A 571 5.57 -9.11 -26.41
CA LEU A 571 6.63 -9.41 -27.36
C LEU A 571 7.87 -8.57 -27.06
N THR A 572 9.05 -9.15 -27.29
CA THR A 572 10.35 -8.47 -27.21
C THR A 572 11.07 -8.50 -28.56
N GLY A 573 11.65 -7.37 -28.95
CA GLY A 573 12.45 -7.22 -30.15
C GLY A 573 13.90 -7.68 -29.94
N THR A 574 14.21 -8.95 -30.24
CA THR A 574 15.53 -9.53 -29.99
C THR A 574 16.37 -9.60 -31.29
N GLU A 575 17.70 -9.60 -31.17
CA GLU A 575 18.57 -9.81 -32.30
C GLU A 575 18.26 -11.15 -33.01
N THR A 576 18.20 -11.11 -34.32
CA THR A 576 18.07 -12.33 -35.13
C THR A 576 19.45 -12.97 -35.29
N GLU A 577 19.53 -14.28 -35.08
CA GLU A 577 20.75 -15.01 -35.37
C GLU A 577 21.15 -14.78 -36.84
N LYS A 578 22.34 -14.26 -37.08
CA LYS A 578 22.90 -14.12 -38.44
C LYS A 578 22.99 -15.53 -39.03
N LYS A 579 22.20 -15.83 -40.06
CA LYS A 579 22.39 -17.05 -40.83
C LYS A 579 23.85 -17.09 -41.28
N PRO A 580 24.59 -18.19 -41.05
CA PRO A 580 25.97 -18.28 -41.51
C PRO A 580 26.01 -18.00 -43.01
N ASP A 581 26.85 -17.05 -43.40
CA ASP A 581 27.04 -16.65 -44.80
C ASP A 581 27.39 -17.90 -45.60
N LYS A 582 26.44 -18.37 -46.41
CA LYS A 582 26.72 -19.45 -47.37
C LYS A 582 27.73 -18.88 -48.35
N GLY A 583 29.01 -19.04 -48.02
CA GLY A 583 30.13 -18.57 -48.79
C GLY A 583 29.90 -18.79 -50.28
N LYS A 584 29.93 -17.71 -51.04
CA LYS A 584 29.99 -17.73 -52.47
C LYS A 584 31.13 -18.66 -52.88
N GLY A 585 30.78 -19.85 -53.30
CA GLY A 585 31.76 -20.81 -53.85
C GLY A 585 32.64 -20.11 -54.86
N ARG A 586 33.93 -19.96 -54.54
CA ARG A 586 34.94 -19.54 -55.51
C ARG A 586 34.89 -20.46 -56.68
N LYS A 587 34.33 -19.99 -57.80
CA LYS A 587 34.64 -20.58 -59.09
C LYS A 587 36.15 -20.43 -59.28
N LYS A 588 36.88 -21.52 -59.25
CA LYS A 588 38.28 -21.58 -59.75
C LYS A 588 38.27 -21.54 -61.27
N PRO A 589 39.29 -20.93 -61.88
CA PRO A 589 39.43 -20.71 -63.29
C PRO A 589 39.59 -21.99 -64.11
#